data_e1b3d29a48fccff5ac54088c6eabbd9b
#
_entry.id   e1b3d29a48fccff5ac54088c6eabbd9b
#
_cell.length_a   1.000
_cell.length_b   1.000
_cell.length_c   1.000
_cell.angle_alpha   90.00
_cell.angle_beta   90.00
_cell.angle_gamma   90.00
#
_symmetry.space_group_name_H-M   'P 1'
#
loop_
_entity.id
_entity.type
_entity.pdbx_description
1 polymer ?
#
loop_
_entity_poly.entity_id
_entity_poly.type
_entity_poly.pdbx_seq_one_letter_code
_entity_poly.pdbx_strand_id
1 'polypeptide(L)'
;MNLRTKSVLALVFIMGLNACKEKKENKIAQEVVQTETDQDGFVSIFDGKSLDGWEGDPKYWRVENGNLVGEVTPKTLLKNNTFIIWKGDQPDDFELKLEFRIAEAGNSGINYRSEKLENIPFALRGYQADIDGKVRYTGQNYEEKKRTTLAYRGEKAIINSQDNPDTPGSLRANVAKNAWQSRDVVASLGDSDELKSKIKSEDWNEVHLIIKGNTLQHYVNGILMSEVIDEDTVNRTMKGHLGVQVHVGPPMKVEYRNIQLKNL
;
A
#
# COMPACT_ATOMS: atom_id res chain seq x y z
N MET A 1 -89.00 -53.11 -14.69
CA MET A 1 -88.35 -52.41 -13.56
C MET A 1 -86.89 -52.17 -13.94
N ASN A 2 -86.56 -50.89 -14.21
CA ASN A 2 -85.36 -50.51 -14.94
C ASN A 2 -84.11 -50.47 -13.99
N LEU A 3 -83.01 -51.04 -14.47
CA LEU A 3 -81.71 -50.73 -13.95
C LEU A 3 -80.76 -50.34 -15.11
N ARG A 4 -80.41 -49.11 -15.16
CA ARG A 4 -79.45 -48.54 -16.10
C ARG A 4 -78.01 -48.76 -15.63
N THR A 5 -77.29 -49.50 -16.47
CA THR A 5 -75.86 -49.68 -16.36
C THR A 5 -75.14 -48.43 -16.92
N LYS A 6 -74.31 -47.76 -16.11
CA LYS A 6 -73.43 -46.64 -16.53
C LYS A 6 -72.04 -47.24 -16.79
N SER A 7 -71.57 -47.20 -18.02
CA SER A 7 -70.19 -47.51 -18.37
C SER A 7 -69.29 -46.33 -17.94
N VAL A 8 -68.23 -46.63 -17.23
CA VAL A 8 -67.17 -45.70 -16.88
C VAL A 8 -65.97 -45.92 -17.81
N LEU A 9 -65.71 -44.99 -18.67
CA LEU A 9 -64.52 -44.96 -19.53
C LEU A 9 -63.32 -44.52 -18.77
N ALA A 10 -62.33 -45.37 -18.56
CA ALA A 10 -61.12 -45.03 -17.90
C ALA A 10 -60.14 -44.46 -18.97
N LEU A 11 -59.82 -43.17 -18.81
CA LEU A 11 -58.83 -42.49 -19.61
C LEU A 11 -57.45 -42.68 -18.94
N VAL A 12 -56.53 -43.39 -19.53
CA VAL A 12 -55.16 -43.56 -19.09
C VAL A 12 -54.35 -42.35 -19.55
N PHE A 13 -53.93 -41.52 -18.59
CA PHE A 13 -53.05 -40.38 -18.83
C PHE A 13 -51.61 -40.85 -18.64
N ILE A 14 -50.85 -40.96 -19.75
CA ILE A 14 -49.40 -41.21 -19.69
C ILE A 14 -48.71 -39.90 -19.40
N MET A 15 -48.25 -39.70 -18.17
CA MET A 15 -47.35 -38.59 -17.82
C MET A 15 -45.93 -38.94 -18.27
N GLY A 16 -45.45 -38.26 -19.30
CA GLY A 16 -44.05 -38.27 -19.69
C GLY A 16 -43.21 -37.49 -18.64
N LEU A 17 -42.32 -38.18 -17.98
CA LEU A 17 -41.34 -37.61 -17.09
C LEU A 17 -40.24 -36.92 -17.95
N ASN A 18 -40.35 -35.58 -18.14
CA ASN A 18 -39.25 -34.76 -18.59
C ASN A 18 -38.34 -34.48 -17.38
N ALA A 19 -37.24 -35.21 -17.26
CA ALA A 19 -36.19 -34.93 -16.32
C ALA A 19 -35.38 -33.70 -16.81
N CYS A 20 -35.79 -32.50 -16.40
CA CYS A 20 -34.91 -31.33 -16.48
C CYS A 20 -33.73 -31.51 -15.52
N LYS A 21 -32.52 -31.73 -16.07
CA LYS A 21 -31.28 -31.59 -15.34
C LYS A 21 -31.09 -30.09 -15.01
N GLU A 22 -31.46 -29.68 -13.82
CA GLU A 22 -31.01 -28.41 -13.27
C GLU A 22 -29.49 -28.43 -13.11
N LYS A 23 -28.79 -27.66 -13.92
CA LYS A 23 -27.41 -27.26 -13.65
C LYS A 23 -27.42 -26.42 -12.36
N LYS A 24 -26.95 -27.01 -11.29
CA LYS A 24 -26.56 -26.24 -10.09
C LYS A 24 -25.38 -25.32 -10.49
N GLU A 25 -25.68 -24.09 -10.82
CA GLU A 25 -24.67 -23.02 -10.78
C GLU A 25 -24.24 -22.86 -9.33
N ASN A 26 -23.03 -23.28 -9.03
CA ASN A 26 -22.33 -22.92 -7.80
C ASN A 26 -22.09 -21.40 -7.86
N LYS A 27 -23.01 -20.60 -7.34
CA LYS A 27 -22.72 -19.25 -6.90
C LYS A 27 -21.77 -19.40 -5.70
N ILE A 28 -20.47 -19.26 -5.96
CA ILE A 28 -19.50 -18.94 -4.92
C ILE A 28 -19.94 -17.56 -4.44
N ALA A 29 -20.63 -17.52 -3.31
CA ALA A 29 -20.85 -16.29 -2.59
C ALA A 29 -19.45 -15.78 -2.21
N GLN A 30 -19.00 -14.70 -2.84
CA GLN A 30 -17.89 -13.93 -2.31
C GLN A 30 -18.37 -13.42 -0.95
N GLU A 31 -17.79 -13.99 0.09
CA GLU A 31 -17.93 -13.49 1.44
C GLU A 31 -17.35 -12.07 1.41
N VAL A 32 -18.25 -11.09 1.42
CA VAL A 32 -17.87 -9.69 1.60
C VAL A 32 -17.33 -9.63 3.03
N VAL A 33 -16.02 -9.61 3.17
CA VAL A 33 -15.37 -9.31 4.45
C VAL A 33 -15.91 -7.95 4.86
N GLN A 34 -16.83 -7.92 5.82
CA GLN A 34 -17.27 -6.68 6.44
C GLN A 34 -16.06 -6.13 7.20
N THR A 35 -15.40 -5.17 6.60
CA THR A 35 -14.36 -4.37 7.25
C THR A 35 -15.06 -3.49 8.28
N GLU A 36 -14.93 -3.86 9.57
CA GLU A 36 -15.44 -3.02 10.65
C GLU A 36 -14.68 -1.69 10.64
N THR A 37 -15.45 -0.61 10.58
CA THR A 37 -14.92 0.75 10.73
C THR A 37 -14.81 1.04 12.22
N ASP A 38 -13.66 1.49 12.68
CA ASP A 38 -13.47 1.89 14.07
C ASP A 38 -14.19 3.22 14.39
N GLN A 39 -14.16 3.64 15.67
CA GLN A 39 -14.82 4.86 16.13
C GLN A 39 -14.24 6.14 15.48
N ASP A 40 -13.01 6.09 15.01
CA ASP A 40 -12.30 7.21 14.36
C ASP A 40 -12.45 7.20 12.83
N GLY A 41 -13.14 6.21 12.27
CA GLY A 41 -13.40 6.08 10.83
C GLY A 41 -12.34 5.31 10.06
N PHE A 42 -11.41 4.62 10.73
CA PHE A 42 -10.44 3.76 10.07
C PHE A 42 -11.02 2.37 9.76
N VAL A 43 -10.62 1.84 8.62
CA VAL A 43 -10.97 0.51 8.13
C VAL A 43 -9.69 -0.31 7.99
N SER A 44 -9.68 -1.52 8.56
CA SER A 44 -8.55 -2.44 8.36
C SER A 44 -8.49 -2.89 6.90
N ILE A 45 -7.33 -2.75 6.27
CA ILE A 45 -7.06 -3.19 4.89
C ILE A 45 -6.14 -4.41 4.84
N PHE A 46 -5.79 -4.98 6.00
CA PHE A 46 -5.04 -6.23 6.13
C PHE A 46 -5.65 -7.07 7.26
N ASP A 47 -6.00 -8.31 6.96
CA ASP A 47 -6.73 -9.20 7.89
C ASP A 47 -5.81 -9.97 8.86
N GLY A 48 -4.49 -9.89 8.69
CA GLY A 48 -3.51 -10.64 9.48
C GLY A 48 -3.49 -12.15 9.22
N LYS A 49 -4.25 -12.66 8.24
CA LYS A 49 -4.42 -14.10 7.99
C LYS A 49 -4.01 -14.52 6.59
N SER A 50 -4.27 -13.67 5.59
CA SER A 50 -4.01 -13.96 4.18
C SER A 50 -3.43 -12.75 3.45
N LEU A 51 -3.00 -12.94 2.20
CA LEU A 51 -2.66 -11.87 1.28
C LEU A 51 -3.87 -11.47 0.40
N ASP A 52 -5.08 -11.87 0.77
CA ASP A 52 -6.29 -11.46 0.07
C ASP A 52 -6.42 -9.93 0.12
N GLY A 53 -6.76 -9.33 -1.01
CA GLY A 53 -6.75 -7.87 -1.13
C GLY A 53 -5.36 -7.25 -1.41
N TRP A 54 -4.31 -8.07 -1.52
CA TRP A 54 -2.95 -7.62 -1.83
C TRP A 54 -2.38 -8.35 -3.04
N GLU A 55 -1.46 -7.70 -3.77
CA GLU A 55 -0.82 -8.23 -4.96
C GLU A 55 0.70 -8.02 -4.87
N GLY A 56 1.46 -9.10 -4.88
CA GLY A 56 2.93 -9.08 -4.80
C GLY A 56 3.52 -10.43 -5.18
N ASP A 57 4.84 -10.50 -5.35
CA ASP A 57 5.53 -11.75 -5.65
C ASP A 57 5.58 -12.64 -4.38
N PRO A 58 4.93 -13.82 -4.37
CA PRO A 58 4.90 -14.72 -3.22
C PRO A 58 6.29 -15.26 -2.81
N LYS A 59 7.30 -15.06 -3.64
CA LYS A 59 8.69 -15.34 -3.31
C LYS A 59 9.22 -14.46 -2.18
N TYR A 60 8.69 -13.27 -2.04
CA TYR A 60 9.14 -12.28 -1.07
C TYR A 60 8.11 -11.97 0.01
N TRP A 61 6.82 -12.18 -0.28
CA TRP A 61 5.73 -11.77 0.59
C TRP A 61 4.93 -12.94 1.12
N ARG A 62 4.61 -12.93 2.41
CA ARG A 62 3.78 -13.91 3.10
C ARG A 62 3.12 -13.32 4.34
N VAL A 63 2.17 -14.05 4.89
CA VAL A 63 1.66 -13.80 6.25
C VAL A 63 2.34 -14.74 7.22
N GLU A 64 2.85 -14.21 8.33
CA GLU A 64 3.50 -14.97 9.38
C GLU A 64 3.20 -14.34 10.75
N ASN A 65 2.64 -15.14 11.67
CA ASN A 65 2.26 -14.67 13.02
C ASN A 65 1.36 -13.43 13.03
N GLY A 66 0.43 -13.32 12.10
CA GLY A 66 -0.49 -12.19 11.99
C GLY A 66 0.10 -10.96 11.30
N ASN A 67 1.35 -11.01 10.82
CA ASN A 67 2.03 -9.91 10.18
C ASN A 67 2.15 -10.14 8.67
N LEU A 68 2.09 -9.07 7.91
CA LEU A 68 2.52 -9.01 6.51
C LEU A 68 4.06 -8.96 6.50
N VAL A 69 4.69 -10.00 6.00
CA VAL A 69 6.15 -10.16 6.04
C VAL A 69 6.73 -10.03 4.65
N GLY A 70 7.67 -9.11 4.49
CA GLY A 70 8.54 -8.98 3.33
C GLY A 70 9.95 -9.45 3.66
N GLU A 71 10.49 -10.38 2.87
CA GLU A 71 11.82 -10.95 3.14
C GLU A 71 12.63 -11.19 1.87
N VAL A 72 13.88 -10.77 1.92
CA VAL A 72 14.91 -11.07 0.92
C VAL A 72 15.99 -11.91 1.60
N THR A 73 16.22 -13.12 1.12
CA THR A 73 17.25 -14.05 1.61
C THR A 73 18.46 -14.05 0.70
N PRO A 74 19.61 -14.64 1.10
CA PRO A 74 20.76 -14.82 0.21
C PRO A 74 20.43 -15.57 -1.09
N LYS A 75 19.36 -16.39 -1.08
CA LYS A 75 18.91 -17.18 -2.25
C LYS A 75 17.88 -16.40 -3.12
N THR A 76 17.35 -15.30 -2.64
CA THR A 76 16.27 -14.55 -3.29
C THR A 76 16.62 -13.09 -3.53
N LEU A 77 17.91 -12.78 -3.75
CA LEU A 77 18.36 -11.40 -3.99
C LEU A 77 17.61 -10.76 -5.14
N LEU A 78 17.25 -9.50 -4.94
CA LEU A 78 16.50 -8.66 -5.88
C LEU A 78 17.43 -7.99 -6.90
N LYS A 79 16.90 -7.78 -8.12
CA LYS A 79 17.50 -6.90 -9.12
C LYS A 79 16.88 -5.49 -9.11
N ASN A 80 15.64 -5.39 -8.71
CA ASN A 80 14.88 -4.14 -8.56
C ASN A 80 14.09 -4.20 -7.27
N ASN A 81 13.74 -3.04 -6.72
CA ASN A 81 12.76 -2.95 -5.64
C ASN A 81 11.46 -3.61 -6.07
N THR A 82 10.83 -4.35 -5.18
CA THR A 82 9.52 -4.95 -5.42
C THR A 82 8.58 -4.66 -4.26
N PHE A 83 7.30 -4.65 -4.55
CA PHE A 83 6.26 -4.22 -3.63
C PHE A 83 5.20 -5.29 -3.46
N ILE A 84 4.52 -5.26 -2.33
CA ILE A 84 3.17 -5.79 -2.25
C ILE A 84 2.20 -4.61 -2.26
N ILE A 85 1.22 -4.68 -3.15
CA ILE A 85 0.35 -3.56 -3.54
C ILE A 85 -1.06 -3.88 -3.09
N TRP A 86 -1.69 -2.96 -2.37
CA TRP A 86 -3.09 -3.10 -2.02
C TRP A 86 -3.98 -2.99 -3.27
N LYS A 87 -4.93 -3.93 -3.42
CA LYS A 87 -5.85 -4.01 -4.57
C LYS A 87 -7.15 -3.23 -4.38
N GLY A 88 -7.30 -2.52 -3.28
CA GLY A 88 -8.45 -1.65 -3.07
C GLY A 88 -8.38 -0.38 -3.90
N ASP A 89 -9.13 0.62 -3.49
CA ASP A 89 -9.20 1.90 -4.18
C ASP A 89 -7.83 2.61 -4.23
N GLN A 90 -7.72 3.58 -5.12
CA GLN A 90 -6.58 4.48 -5.20
C GLN A 90 -6.96 5.77 -4.45
N PRO A 91 -6.64 5.87 -3.15
CA PRO A 91 -7.07 7.03 -2.37
C PRO A 91 -6.36 8.30 -2.83
N ASP A 92 -7.09 9.41 -2.78
CA ASP A 92 -6.58 10.75 -2.98
C ASP A 92 -6.23 11.42 -1.65
N ASP A 93 -7.22 11.82 -0.86
CA ASP A 93 -7.02 12.35 0.49
C ASP A 93 -7.33 11.25 1.52
N PHE A 94 -6.36 10.96 2.40
CA PHE A 94 -6.50 9.85 3.34
C PHE A 94 -5.60 10.00 4.57
N GLU A 95 -5.93 9.22 5.60
CA GLU A 95 -5.02 8.85 6.68
C GLU A 95 -4.70 7.35 6.59
N LEU A 96 -3.43 7.00 6.75
CA LEU A 96 -2.97 5.61 6.82
C LEU A 96 -2.21 5.39 8.11
N LYS A 97 -2.64 4.42 8.91
CA LYS A 97 -1.92 3.95 10.10
C LYS A 97 -1.44 2.54 9.90
N LEU A 98 -0.25 2.24 10.33
CA LEU A 98 0.27 0.88 10.40
C LEU A 98 1.43 0.81 11.40
N GLU A 99 1.79 -0.39 11.79
CA GLU A 99 3.03 -0.63 12.54
C GLU A 99 4.03 -1.39 11.68
N PHE A 100 5.30 -1.06 11.82
CA PHE A 100 6.40 -1.78 11.17
C PHE A 100 7.48 -2.19 12.16
N ARG A 101 8.16 -3.28 11.81
CA ARG A 101 9.42 -3.72 12.42
C ARG A 101 10.36 -4.17 11.32
N ILE A 102 11.61 -3.75 11.36
CA ILE A 102 12.58 -4.02 10.29
C ILE A 102 13.92 -4.45 10.86
N ALA A 103 14.56 -5.44 10.24
CA ALA A 103 15.92 -5.87 10.59
C ALA A 103 16.95 -4.75 10.30
N GLU A 104 18.06 -4.71 11.04
CA GLU A 104 19.07 -3.67 10.93
C GLU A 104 19.56 -3.43 9.50
N ALA A 105 19.78 -4.50 8.72
CA ALA A 105 20.22 -4.39 7.32
C ALA A 105 19.11 -4.00 6.33
N GLY A 106 17.85 -3.89 6.81
CA GLY A 106 16.69 -3.69 5.95
C GLY A 106 16.58 -2.27 5.43
N ASN A 107 16.01 -2.15 4.23
CA ASN A 107 15.50 -0.92 3.65
C ASN A 107 14.14 -1.21 3.03
N SER A 108 13.18 -0.35 3.29
CA SER A 108 11.78 -0.48 2.91
C SER A 108 11.13 0.89 2.78
N GLY A 109 9.82 0.91 2.52
CA GLY A 109 9.04 2.14 2.46
C GLY A 109 7.56 1.85 2.26
N ILE A 110 6.75 2.82 2.63
CA ILE A 110 5.31 2.82 2.41
C ILE A 110 5.04 3.76 1.25
N ASN A 111 4.71 3.17 0.09
CA ASN A 111 4.37 3.93 -1.11
C ASN A 111 2.89 4.29 -1.12
N TYR A 112 2.60 5.51 -1.57
CA TYR A 112 1.24 6.03 -1.72
C TYR A 112 1.14 6.95 -2.93
N ARG A 113 -0.09 7.18 -3.42
CA ARG A 113 -0.35 7.93 -4.65
C ARG A 113 0.61 7.53 -5.78
N SER A 114 0.92 6.23 -5.85
CA SER A 114 1.92 5.67 -6.75
C SER A 114 1.27 5.03 -7.97
N GLU A 115 2.01 4.99 -9.07
CA GLU A 115 1.66 4.27 -10.28
C GLU A 115 2.40 2.92 -10.35
N LYS A 116 1.76 1.92 -10.94
CA LYS A 116 2.41 0.65 -11.29
C LYS A 116 3.26 0.83 -12.54
N LEU A 117 4.47 0.29 -12.54
CA LEU A 117 5.32 0.29 -13.73
C LEU A 117 5.04 -0.96 -14.58
N GLU A 118 4.63 -0.77 -15.83
CA GLU A 118 4.27 -1.87 -16.74
C GLU A 118 5.45 -2.81 -17.07
N ASN A 119 6.66 -2.27 -17.12
CA ASN A 119 7.87 -2.99 -17.54
C ASN A 119 8.64 -3.65 -16.38
N ILE A 120 8.24 -3.45 -15.13
CA ILE A 120 8.85 -4.05 -13.95
C ILE A 120 7.75 -4.62 -13.07
N PRO A 121 7.61 -5.95 -12.98
CA PRO A 121 6.56 -6.57 -12.16
C PRO A 121 6.60 -6.09 -10.72
N PHE A 122 5.43 -5.78 -10.17
CA PHE A 122 5.25 -5.34 -8.79
C PHE A 122 6.10 -4.12 -8.40
N ALA A 123 6.45 -3.25 -9.34
CA ALA A 123 7.15 -2.01 -9.05
C ALA A 123 6.18 -0.83 -9.00
N LEU A 124 6.42 0.04 -8.01
CA LEU A 124 5.72 1.30 -7.84
C LEU A 124 6.65 2.48 -8.11
N ARG A 125 6.07 3.58 -8.58
CA ARG A 125 6.69 4.89 -8.75
C ARG A 125 5.81 5.96 -8.12
N GLY A 126 6.29 6.70 -7.15
CA GLY A 126 5.51 7.73 -6.46
C GLY A 126 6.04 8.02 -5.06
N TYR A 127 5.25 8.75 -4.26
CA TYR A 127 5.64 9.12 -2.90
C TYR A 127 5.86 7.92 -2.00
N GLN A 128 6.83 8.06 -1.09
CA GLN A 128 7.23 7.01 -0.16
C GLN A 128 7.58 7.61 1.21
N ALA A 129 6.98 7.06 2.24
CA ALA A 129 7.49 7.22 3.59
C ALA A 129 8.60 6.18 3.80
N ASP A 130 9.84 6.65 3.88
CA ASP A 130 11.00 5.78 3.99
C ASP A 130 11.10 5.10 5.35
N ILE A 131 11.54 3.84 5.31
CA ILE A 131 11.79 2.98 6.46
C ILE A 131 13.12 2.27 6.25
N ASP A 132 14.05 2.36 7.20
CA ASP A 132 15.28 1.56 7.18
C ASP A 132 15.73 1.15 8.59
N GLY A 133 16.37 -0.03 8.69
CA GLY A 133 16.77 -0.59 9.98
C GLY A 133 17.89 0.16 10.70
N LYS A 134 18.74 0.90 9.97
CA LYS A 134 19.76 1.78 10.55
C LYS A 134 19.26 3.17 10.91
N VAL A 135 17.98 3.41 10.66
CA VAL A 135 17.29 4.68 10.95
C VAL A 135 18.04 5.89 10.33
N ARG A 136 18.56 5.73 9.12
CA ARG A 136 19.16 6.82 8.36
C ARG A 136 18.10 7.63 7.63
N TYR A 137 17.11 6.93 7.06
CA TYR A 137 16.10 7.47 6.19
C TYR A 137 14.69 7.48 6.79
N THR A 138 14.44 6.63 7.79
CA THR A 138 13.11 6.54 8.43
C THR A 138 12.60 7.90 8.86
N GLY A 139 11.39 8.24 8.40
CA GLY A 139 10.73 9.51 8.68
C GLY A 139 10.91 10.58 7.60
N GLN A 140 11.76 10.36 6.58
CA GLN A 140 11.82 11.27 5.43
C GLN A 140 10.69 11.03 4.42
N ASN A 141 10.39 12.04 3.61
CA ASN A 141 9.52 11.93 2.46
C ASN A 141 10.38 11.79 1.21
N TYR A 142 10.23 10.66 0.53
CA TYR A 142 10.93 10.29 -0.69
C TYR A 142 9.96 10.12 -1.84
N GLU A 143 10.41 10.19 -3.07
CA GLU A 143 9.62 9.82 -4.24
C GLU A 143 10.36 8.76 -5.06
N GLU A 144 9.92 7.52 -4.92
CA GLU A 144 10.53 6.35 -5.56
C GLU A 144 10.51 6.47 -7.08
N LYS A 145 11.69 6.30 -7.69
CA LYS A 145 11.91 6.36 -9.15
C LYS A 145 11.45 7.67 -9.83
N LYS A 146 11.40 8.78 -9.08
CA LYS A 146 10.97 10.08 -9.59
C LYS A 146 11.85 11.21 -9.05
N ARG A 147 11.35 12.04 -8.11
CA ARG A 147 12.06 13.24 -7.64
C ARG A 147 13.06 13.00 -6.51
N THR A 148 13.16 11.77 -5.99
CA THR A 148 14.01 11.40 -4.86
C THR A 148 13.58 12.06 -3.54
N THR A 149 14.48 12.49 -2.65
CA THR A 149 14.08 13.06 -1.37
C THR A 149 13.42 14.43 -1.57
N LEU A 150 12.21 14.55 -1.04
CA LEU A 150 11.41 15.78 -1.03
C LEU A 150 11.60 16.53 0.30
N ALA A 151 11.61 15.82 1.43
CA ALA A 151 11.94 16.38 2.73
C ALA A 151 12.69 15.34 3.57
N TYR A 152 13.80 15.75 4.18
CA TYR A 152 14.50 14.92 5.16
C TYR A 152 13.74 14.91 6.49
N ARG A 153 14.06 13.94 7.36
CA ARG A 153 13.56 13.94 8.74
C ARG A 153 13.94 15.27 9.44
N GLY A 154 12.96 15.91 10.05
CA GLY A 154 13.09 17.20 10.70
C GLY A 154 12.79 18.40 9.81
N GLU A 155 12.41 18.18 8.55
CA GLU A 155 12.12 19.28 7.62
C GLU A 155 10.63 19.43 7.29
N LYS A 156 10.20 20.68 7.17
CA LYS A 156 9.02 21.08 6.41
C LYS A 156 9.50 21.74 5.11
N ALA A 157 9.13 21.19 3.96
CA ALA A 157 9.58 21.65 2.66
C ALA A 157 8.42 21.99 1.71
N ILE A 158 8.59 23.05 0.92
CA ILE A 158 7.77 23.35 -0.24
C ILE A 158 8.49 22.82 -1.47
N ILE A 159 7.79 22.06 -2.31
CA ILE A 159 8.33 21.46 -3.52
C ILE A 159 7.83 22.24 -4.71
N ASN A 160 8.76 22.80 -5.48
CA ASN A 160 8.46 23.59 -6.67
C ASN A 160 8.81 22.81 -7.95
N SER A 161 8.18 23.18 -9.06
CA SER A 161 8.54 22.65 -10.38
C SER A 161 9.96 23.07 -10.75
N GLN A 162 10.63 22.26 -11.54
CA GLN A 162 11.89 22.64 -12.19
C GLN A 162 11.62 23.04 -13.63
N ASP A 163 12.40 24.00 -14.12
CA ASP A 163 12.47 24.29 -15.54
C ASP A 163 13.04 23.05 -16.27
N ASN A 164 12.27 22.53 -17.20
CA ASN A 164 12.59 21.31 -17.95
C ASN A 164 12.86 20.07 -17.06
N PRO A 165 11.90 19.63 -16.21
CA PRO A 165 12.09 18.50 -15.29
C PRO A 165 12.42 17.18 -16.01
N ASP A 166 11.98 17.03 -17.27
CA ASP A 166 12.19 15.85 -18.12
C ASP A 166 13.52 15.85 -18.86
N THR A 167 14.35 16.89 -18.73
CA THR A 167 15.67 16.83 -19.33
C THR A 167 16.53 15.81 -18.57
N PRO A 168 17.24 14.91 -19.30
CA PRO A 168 18.10 13.92 -18.66
C PRO A 168 19.13 14.51 -17.69
N GLY A 169 19.49 15.79 -17.87
CA GLY A 169 20.43 16.50 -17.02
C GLY A 169 19.87 16.90 -15.65
N SER A 170 18.63 17.42 -15.58
CA SER A 170 18.02 17.84 -14.32
C SER A 170 17.67 16.64 -13.45
N LEU A 171 17.10 15.57 -14.02
CA LEU A 171 16.83 14.35 -13.27
C LEU A 171 18.11 13.71 -12.72
N ARG A 172 19.19 13.68 -13.50
CA ARG A 172 20.50 13.18 -13.05
C ARG A 172 21.08 14.00 -11.91
N ALA A 173 20.93 15.33 -11.93
CA ALA A 173 21.40 16.19 -10.86
C ALA A 173 20.65 15.90 -9.55
N ASN A 174 19.33 15.67 -9.61
CA ASN A 174 18.54 15.27 -8.45
C ASN A 174 18.98 13.91 -7.91
N VAL A 175 19.10 12.91 -8.78
CA VAL A 175 19.55 11.56 -8.41
C VAL A 175 20.96 11.59 -7.81
N ALA A 176 21.89 12.34 -8.41
CA ALA A 176 23.27 12.47 -7.91
C ALA A 176 23.33 13.09 -6.50
N LYS A 177 22.43 14.02 -6.18
CA LYS A 177 22.32 14.66 -4.86
C LYS A 177 21.35 13.93 -3.92
N ASN A 178 20.63 12.92 -4.43
CA ASN A 178 19.57 12.20 -3.75
C ASN A 178 18.50 13.13 -3.13
N ALA A 179 18.25 14.28 -3.75
CA ALA A 179 17.24 15.23 -3.32
C ALA A 179 16.73 16.06 -4.47
N TRP A 180 15.43 16.37 -4.49
CA TRP A 180 14.86 17.32 -5.43
C TRP A 180 15.48 18.71 -5.24
N GLN A 181 15.97 19.31 -6.33
CA GLN A 181 16.73 20.56 -6.22
C GLN A 181 15.86 21.81 -6.18
N SER A 182 14.60 21.73 -6.63
CA SER A 182 13.60 22.81 -6.51
C SER A 182 12.74 22.60 -5.25
N ARG A 183 13.38 22.55 -4.10
CA ARG A 183 12.71 22.47 -2.79
C ARG A 183 13.22 23.57 -1.87
N ASP A 184 12.31 24.16 -1.14
CA ASP A 184 12.60 25.17 -0.12
C ASP A 184 12.28 24.61 1.26
N VAL A 185 13.26 24.49 2.14
CA VAL A 185 13.03 24.11 3.54
C VAL A 185 12.55 25.37 4.27
N VAL A 186 11.27 25.38 4.65
CA VAL A 186 10.59 26.55 5.19
C VAL A 186 10.46 26.55 6.72
N ALA A 187 10.61 25.35 7.34
CA ALA A 187 10.64 25.23 8.80
C ALA A 187 11.41 23.98 9.24
N SER A 188 11.94 24.02 10.46
CA SER A 188 12.45 22.86 11.19
C SER A 188 11.32 22.27 12.05
N LEU A 189 11.17 20.95 12.01
CA LEU A 189 10.26 20.16 12.87
C LEU A 189 10.99 19.59 14.09
N GLY A 190 12.30 19.84 14.20
CA GLY A 190 13.17 19.35 15.25
C GLY A 190 14.54 18.92 14.71
N ASP A 191 15.47 18.67 15.60
CA ASP A 191 16.77 18.12 15.24
C ASP A 191 16.63 16.67 14.73
N SER A 192 17.30 16.37 13.62
CA SER A 192 17.18 15.05 12.96
C SER A 192 17.66 13.89 13.83
N ASP A 193 18.69 14.09 14.67
CA ASP A 193 19.21 13.04 15.55
C ASP A 193 18.33 12.88 16.79
N GLU A 194 17.77 13.98 17.31
CA GLU A 194 16.76 13.90 18.37
C GLU A 194 15.51 13.15 17.90
N LEU A 195 15.00 13.46 16.72
CA LEU A 195 13.87 12.75 16.10
C LEU A 195 14.21 11.28 15.84
N LYS A 196 15.43 10.99 15.36
CA LYS A 196 15.95 9.63 15.18
C LYS A 196 15.88 8.82 16.47
N SER A 197 16.22 9.43 17.62
CA SER A 197 16.22 8.75 18.92
C SER A 197 14.83 8.26 19.36
N LYS A 198 13.75 8.75 18.74
CA LYS A 198 12.36 8.34 19.01
C LYS A 198 11.93 7.11 18.22
N ILE A 199 12.77 6.64 17.27
CA ILE A 199 12.51 5.48 16.43
C ILE A 199 13.18 4.27 17.07
N LYS A 200 12.43 3.21 17.29
CA LYS A 200 12.90 1.98 17.94
C LYS A 200 13.59 1.09 16.91
N SER A 201 14.83 0.69 17.19
CA SER A 201 15.58 -0.24 16.35
C SER A 201 15.06 -1.67 16.53
N GLU A 202 14.81 -2.39 15.42
CA GLU A 202 14.36 -3.79 15.40
C GLU A 202 13.12 -4.09 16.24
N ASP A 203 12.34 -3.06 16.58
CA ASP A 203 11.10 -3.15 17.35
C ASP A 203 9.95 -2.45 16.62
N TRP A 204 8.73 -2.60 17.12
CA TRP A 204 7.54 -2.04 16.52
C TRP A 204 7.48 -0.52 16.66
N ASN A 205 7.33 0.14 15.51
CA ASN A 205 7.08 1.57 15.38
C ASN A 205 5.75 1.79 14.65
N GLU A 206 4.97 2.74 15.12
CA GLU A 206 3.78 3.21 14.42
C GLU A 206 4.16 4.23 13.35
N VAL A 207 3.57 4.11 12.18
CA VAL A 207 3.54 5.17 11.17
C VAL A 207 2.12 5.66 11.02
N HIS A 208 1.95 6.99 11.00
CA HIS A 208 0.71 7.64 10.64
C HIS A 208 0.99 8.64 9.51
N LEU A 209 0.43 8.39 8.35
CA LEU A 209 0.48 9.31 7.21
C LEU A 209 -0.84 10.08 7.14
N ILE A 210 -0.73 11.43 7.05
CA ILE A 210 -1.88 12.32 6.80
C ILE A 210 -1.62 13.00 5.46
N ILE A 211 -2.38 12.60 4.44
CA ILE A 211 -2.22 13.03 3.07
C ILE A 211 -3.48 13.76 2.65
N LYS A 212 -3.39 15.08 2.52
CA LYS A 212 -4.54 15.93 2.22
C LYS A 212 -4.19 17.02 1.21
N GLY A 213 -4.90 17.02 0.08
CA GLY A 213 -4.55 17.91 -1.03
C GLY A 213 -3.08 17.71 -1.44
N ASN A 214 -2.31 18.78 -1.45
CA ASN A 214 -0.87 18.74 -1.74
C ASN A 214 0.03 18.70 -0.48
N THR A 215 -0.57 18.51 0.70
CA THR A 215 0.17 18.42 1.97
C THR A 215 0.33 16.97 2.38
N LEU A 216 1.58 16.55 2.61
CA LEU A 216 1.99 15.20 2.93
C LEU A 216 2.73 15.21 4.27
N GLN A 217 2.14 14.64 5.32
CA GLN A 217 2.70 14.60 6.66
C GLN A 217 3.03 13.16 7.05
N HIS A 218 4.27 12.92 7.47
CA HIS A 218 4.73 11.63 7.94
C HIS A 218 5.05 11.68 9.44
N TYR A 219 4.28 10.91 10.21
CA TYR A 219 4.49 10.72 11.64
C TYR A 219 5.08 9.35 11.92
N VAL A 220 6.01 9.28 12.87
CA VAL A 220 6.48 8.02 13.46
C VAL A 220 6.35 8.13 14.97
N ASN A 221 5.73 7.13 15.59
CA ASN A 221 5.45 7.10 17.03
C ASN A 221 4.77 8.38 17.55
N GLY A 222 3.82 8.91 16.77
CA GLY A 222 3.06 10.13 17.10
C GLY A 222 3.81 11.44 16.89
N ILE A 223 5.04 11.41 16.37
CA ILE A 223 5.87 12.59 16.16
C ILE A 223 5.97 12.91 14.67
N LEU A 224 5.68 14.16 14.27
CA LEU A 224 5.83 14.62 12.88
C LEU A 224 7.31 14.62 12.51
N MET A 225 7.67 13.76 11.57
CA MET A 225 9.05 13.56 11.12
C MET A 225 9.39 14.40 9.89
N SER A 226 8.45 14.52 8.95
CA SER A 226 8.59 15.37 7.76
C SER A 226 7.23 15.86 7.28
N GLU A 227 7.23 17.04 6.67
CA GLU A 227 6.07 17.63 6.02
C GLU A 227 6.45 18.19 4.66
N VAL A 228 5.70 17.83 3.65
CA VAL A 228 5.84 18.33 2.27
C VAL A 228 4.58 19.08 1.88
N ILE A 229 4.74 20.28 1.31
CA ILE A 229 3.71 21.00 0.57
C ILE A 229 4.14 20.95 -0.90
N ASP A 230 3.49 20.10 -1.69
CA ASP A 230 3.89 19.86 -3.08
C ASP A 230 3.20 20.82 -4.04
N GLU A 231 3.87 21.92 -4.38
CA GLU A 231 3.41 22.91 -5.34
C GLU A 231 3.80 22.57 -6.79
N ASP A 232 4.56 21.48 -7.00
CA ASP A 232 4.97 21.03 -8.32
C ASP A 232 3.77 20.43 -9.08
N THR A 233 3.03 21.26 -9.78
CA THR A 233 1.84 20.85 -10.56
C THR A 233 2.18 19.96 -11.76
N VAL A 234 3.44 19.85 -12.13
CA VAL A 234 3.92 19.02 -13.26
C VAL A 234 4.12 17.58 -12.82
N ASN A 235 4.74 17.37 -11.65
CA ASN A 235 5.16 16.05 -11.20
C ASN A 235 4.30 15.47 -10.07
N ARG A 236 3.61 16.29 -9.29
CA ARG A 236 2.80 15.77 -8.18
C ARG A 236 1.69 14.85 -8.67
N THR A 237 1.39 13.84 -7.87
CA THR A 237 0.24 12.96 -8.07
C THR A 237 -0.74 13.12 -6.91
N MET A 238 -2.05 13.17 -7.23
CA MET A 238 -3.10 13.44 -6.24
C MET A 238 -3.82 12.17 -5.79
N LYS A 239 -3.62 11.04 -6.48
CA LYS A 239 -4.18 9.73 -6.15
C LYS A 239 -3.31 8.62 -6.72
N GLY A 240 -3.46 7.40 -6.25
CA GLY A 240 -2.73 6.26 -6.78
C GLY A 240 -2.68 5.09 -5.80
N HIS A 241 -1.92 4.07 -6.15
CA HIS A 241 -1.80 2.85 -5.39
C HIS A 241 -1.07 3.05 -4.05
N LEU A 242 -1.47 2.21 -3.08
CA LEU A 242 -0.75 1.97 -1.82
C LEU A 242 0.02 0.67 -1.92
N GLY A 243 1.20 0.62 -1.32
CA GLY A 243 1.99 -0.60 -1.22
C GLY A 243 3.18 -0.45 -0.29
N VAL A 244 3.78 -1.57 0.10
CA VAL A 244 5.00 -1.58 0.92
C VAL A 244 6.11 -2.34 0.20
N GLN A 245 7.36 -1.94 0.46
CA GLN A 245 8.54 -2.30 -0.31
C GLN A 245 9.41 -3.33 0.38
N VAL A 246 10.05 -4.24 -0.40
CA VAL A 246 11.35 -4.81 -0.09
C VAL A 246 12.37 -4.29 -1.09
N HIS A 247 13.50 -3.79 -0.57
CA HIS A 247 14.47 -3.04 -1.33
C HIS A 247 15.59 -3.94 -1.86
N VAL A 248 16.12 -3.61 -3.04
CA VAL A 248 17.34 -4.22 -3.58
C VAL A 248 18.51 -3.95 -2.65
N GLY A 249 19.27 -5.00 -2.31
CA GLY A 249 20.40 -4.85 -1.38
C GLY A 249 20.74 -6.15 -0.66
N PRO A 250 21.27 -6.07 0.55
CA PRO A 250 21.56 -7.24 1.37
C PRO A 250 20.27 -7.98 1.77
N PRO A 251 20.37 -9.23 2.24
CA PRO A 251 19.25 -9.93 2.85
C PRO A 251 18.60 -9.08 3.95
N MET A 252 17.27 -9.06 3.98
CA MET A 252 16.50 -8.24 4.91
C MET A 252 15.16 -8.89 5.25
N LYS A 253 14.59 -8.48 6.38
CA LYS A 253 13.20 -8.79 6.76
C LYS A 253 12.53 -7.52 7.25
N VAL A 254 11.31 -7.28 6.79
CA VAL A 254 10.40 -6.25 7.29
C VAL A 254 9.04 -6.88 7.59
N GLU A 255 8.40 -6.42 8.63
CA GLU A 255 7.09 -6.87 9.07
C GLU A 255 6.18 -5.68 9.24
N TYR A 256 4.92 -5.84 8.82
CA TYR A 256 3.87 -4.85 8.97
C TYR A 256 2.63 -5.46 9.60
N ARG A 257 1.90 -4.70 10.40
CA ARG A 257 0.63 -5.10 10.99
C ARG A 257 -0.27 -3.90 11.24
N ASN A 258 -1.52 -4.15 11.61
CA ASN A 258 -2.50 -3.12 11.97
C ASN A 258 -2.64 -2.05 10.88
N ILE A 259 -2.70 -2.49 9.60
CA ILE A 259 -2.76 -1.59 8.45
C ILE A 259 -4.21 -1.10 8.32
N GLN A 260 -4.41 0.18 8.57
CA GLN A 260 -5.72 0.82 8.62
C GLN A 260 -5.74 2.08 7.76
N LEU A 261 -6.80 2.24 6.97
CA LEU A 261 -7.00 3.36 6.05
C LEU A 261 -8.29 4.10 6.40
N LYS A 262 -8.24 5.42 6.31
CA LYS A 262 -9.40 6.31 6.40
C LYS A 262 -9.37 7.30 5.24
N ASN A 263 -10.39 7.29 4.40
CA ASN A 263 -10.59 8.33 3.39
C ASN A 263 -11.08 9.64 4.06
N LEU A 264 -10.57 10.79 3.58
CA LEU A 264 -10.87 12.11 4.14
C LEU A 264 -11.88 12.89 3.28
#